data_a958669d41a59cf511de9de301c35088
#
_entry.id   a958669d41a59cf511de9de301c35088
#
_cell.length_a   1.000
_cell.length_b   1.000
_cell.length_c   1.000
_cell.angle_alpha   90.00
_cell.angle_beta   90.00
_cell.angle_gamma   90.00
#
_symmetry.space_group_name_H-M   'P 1'
#
loop_
_entity.id
_entity.type
_entity.pdbx_description
1 polymer ?
#
loop_
_entity_poly.entity_id
_entity_poly.type
_entity_poly.pdbx_seq_one_letter_code
_entity_poly.pdbx_strand_id
1 'polypeptide(L)'
;MNDSIKDRIKTPNQLVEQQGAKLLVYGESGAGKTTLCKTTPGKTLVVSMESGLLSIKDAPDLDAIEVKEASEIEEIASLLENKTLNYETVCLDSVTEMAEILLSQEKAKSKDPRRAYGEVIEVMIKTMRRFRDLPMHVVFIAKQSRERDESSGMFHYQPMMVGAKLPTQIPYFFDEVLVLRTFDDENEEGKTVTSRWLQTKIGQNYIAKDRSGKLEGFESPNLASVINKLGFAGGAV
;
A
#
# COMPACT_ATOMS: atom_id res chain seq x y z
N MET A 1 -6.86 15.62 -28.38
CA MET A 1 -8.00 15.01 -29.12
C MET A 1 -8.91 14.37 -28.08
N ASN A 2 -10.19 14.72 -28.07
CA ASN A 2 -11.15 14.03 -27.19
C ASN A 2 -11.48 12.68 -27.82
N ASP A 3 -10.92 11.60 -27.29
CA ASP A 3 -11.31 10.27 -27.67
C ASP A 3 -12.80 10.08 -27.43
N SER A 4 -13.51 9.59 -28.43
CA SER A 4 -14.93 9.27 -28.31
C SER A 4 -15.13 8.23 -27.21
N ILE A 5 -16.25 8.29 -26.48
CA ILE A 5 -16.59 7.25 -25.48
C ILE A 5 -16.49 5.85 -26.10
N LYS A 6 -16.85 5.69 -27.39
CA LYS A 6 -16.76 4.42 -28.12
C LYS A 6 -15.32 3.89 -28.19
N ASP A 7 -14.33 4.76 -28.40
CA ASP A 7 -12.92 4.39 -28.53
C ASP A 7 -12.32 3.97 -27.19
N ARG A 8 -12.96 4.33 -26.08
CA ARG A 8 -12.58 3.99 -24.71
C ARG A 8 -13.18 2.67 -24.21
N ILE A 9 -14.13 2.08 -24.95
CA ILE A 9 -14.72 0.78 -24.61
C ILE A 9 -13.69 -0.32 -24.93
N LYS A 10 -13.22 -1.02 -23.91
CA LYS A 10 -12.24 -2.12 -23.99
C LYS A 10 -12.75 -3.33 -23.21
N THR A 11 -12.18 -4.49 -23.47
CA THR A 11 -12.46 -5.67 -22.63
C THR A 11 -11.89 -5.48 -21.22
N PRO A 12 -12.43 -6.13 -20.18
CA PRO A 12 -11.89 -6.05 -18.83
C PRO A 12 -10.39 -6.38 -18.77
N ASN A 13 -9.93 -7.40 -19.51
CA ASN A 13 -8.53 -7.79 -19.57
C ASN A 13 -7.63 -6.66 -20.10
N GLN A 14 -8.01 -6.02 -21.20
CA GLN A 14 -7.28 -4.89 -21.77
C GLN A 14 -7.21 -3.67 -20.82
N LEU A 15 -8.24 -3.45 -19.99
CA LEU A 15 -8.24 -2.39 -18.99
C LEU A 15 -7.31 -2.72 -17.82
N VAL A 16 -7.34 -3.96 -17.35
CA VAL A 16 -6.51 -4.42 -16.23
C VAL A 16 -5.02 -4.40 -16.59
N GLU A 17 -4.64 -4.94 -17.75
CA GLU A 17 -3.25 -4.97 -18.21
C GLU A 17 -2.60 -3.59 -18.28
N GLN A 18 -3.38 -2.54 -18.57
CA GLN A 18 -2.90 -1.17 -18.65
C GLN A 18 -2.73 -0.47 -17.29
N GLN A 19 -3.26 -1.04 -16.21
CA GLN A 19 -3.29 -0.36 -14.89
C GLN A 19 -2.20 -0.82 -13.94
N GLY A 20 -1.65 -2.03 -14.10
CA GLY A 20 -0.78 -2.66 -13.11
C GLY A 20 -1.50 -3.03 -11.81
N ALA A 21 -0.85 -3.80 -10.96
CA ALA A 21 -1.40 -4.26 -9.68
C ALA A 21 -1.49 -3.14 -8.64
N LYS A 22 -2.57 -3.12 -7.85
CA LYS A 22 -2.81 -2.16 -6.76
C LYS A 22 -2.89 -2.91 -5.44
N LEU A 23 -1.81 -2.82 -4.67
CA LEU A 23 -1.61 -3.58 -3.44
C LEU A 23 -1.64 -2.66 -2.22
N LEU A 24 -2.29 -3.10 -1.16
CA LEU A 24 -2.13 -2.56 0.18
C LEU A 24 -1.47 -3.61 1.06
N VAL A 25 -0.33 -3.29 1.66
CA VAL A 25 0.37 -4.16 2.61
C VAL A 25 0.39 -3.50 3.98
N TYR A 26 -0.07 -4.18 5.01
CA TYR A 26 0.05 -3.69 6.37
C TYR A 26 0.59 -4.76 7.31
N GLY A 27 1.04 -4.37 8.48
CA GLY A 27 1.60 -5.27 9.48
C GLY A 27 2.24 -4.52 10.64
N GLU A 28 2.65 -5.27 11.65
CA GLU A 28 3.28 -4.74 12.86
C GLU A 28 4.60 -4.01 12.58
N SER A 29 5.04 -3.20 13.54
CA SER A 29 6.36 -2.58 13.50
C SER A 29 7.43 -3.68 13.50
N GLY A 30 8.46 -3.53 12.64
CA GLY A 30 9.53 -4.52 12.53
C GLY A 30 9.19 -5.76 11.70
N ALA A 31 7.96 -5.93 11.21
CA ALA A 31 7.60 -7.07 10.36
C ALA A 31 8.37 -7.13 9.03
N GLY A 32 8.93 -5.99 8.56
CA GLY A 32 9.71 -5.92 7.33
C GLY A 32 8.97 -5.32 6.15
N LYS A 33 7.96 -4.48 6.38
CA LYS A 33 7.16 -3.83 5.33
C LYS A 33 8.00 -3.03 4.34
N THR A 34 8.88 -2.15 4.82
CA THR A 34 9.82 -1.40 3.98
C THR A 34 10.75 -2.33 3.20
N THR A 35 11.28 -3.38 3.87
CA THR A 35 12.15 -4.39 3.23
C THR A 35 11.45 -5.09 2.07
N LEU A 36 10.12 -5.26 2.14
CA LEU A 36 9.33 -5.90 1.11
C LEU A 36 9.37 -5.13 -0.22
N CYS A 37 9.64 -3.82 -0.21
CA CYS A 37 9.84 -3.02 -1.41
C CYS A 37 11.01 -3.51 -2.29
N LYS A 38 12.00 -4.21 -1.71
CA LYS A 38 13.09 -4.84 -2.48
C LYS A 38 12.62 -5.95 -3.40
N THR A 39 11.43 -6.46 -3.18
CA THR A 39 10.88 -7.62 -3.92
C THR A 39 9.87 -7.21 -4.99
N THR A 40 9.71 -5.93 -5.25
CA THR A 40 8.86 -5.42 -6.33
C THR A 40 9.48 -5.70 -7.70
N PRO A 41 8.66 -5.89 -8.75
CA PRO A 41 9.20 -6.03 -10.10
C PRO A 41 9.68 -4.68 -10.64
N GLY A 42 10.75 -4.73 -11.44
CA GLY A 42 11.28 -3.60 -12.20
C GLY A 42 11.82 -2.45 -11.35
N LYS A 43 12.10 -1.33 -12.03
CA LYS A 43 12.62 -0.13 -11.37
C LYS A 43 11.55 0.48 -10.46
N THR A 44 11.87 0.65 -9.19
CA THR A 44 10.91 1.05 -8.15
C THR A 44 11.27 2.37 -7.51
N LEU A 45 10.28 3.26 -7.34
CA LEU A 45 10.36 4.46 -6.52
C LEU A 45 9.73 4.21 -5.15
N VAL A 46 10.49 4.41 -4.08
CA VAL A 46 9.98 4.41 -2.71
C VAL A 46 9.76 5.84 -2.26
N VAL A 47 8.52 6.23 -2.04
CA VAL A 47 8.13 7.51 -1.45
C VAL A 47 8.03 7.31 0.05
N SER A 48 9.07 7.75 0.78
CA SER A 48 9.22 7.51 2.22
C SER A 48 8.76 8.71 3.03
N MET A 49 7.84 8.48 3.94
CA MET A 49 7.34 9.45 4.91
C MET A 49 7.81 9.15 6.34
N GLU A 50 8.46 7.99 6.57
CA GLU A 50 8.92 7.53 7.88
C GLU A 50 10.44 7.59 8.08
N SER A 51 11.22 8.04 7.08
CA SER A 51 12.69 8.03 7.09
C SER A 51 13.30 6.65 7.42
N GLY A 52 12.57 5.56 7.13
CA GLY A 52 12.90 4.17 7.47
C GLY A 52 13.75 3.44 6.42
N LEU A 53 14.58 4.14 5.63
CA LEU A 53 15.27 3.60 4.45
C LEU A 53 16.45 2.67 4.74
N LEU A 54 16.87 2.55 6.02
CA LEU A 54 18.04 1.74 6.40
C LEU A 54 17.93 0.28 5.90
N SER A 55 16.74 -0.30 5.93
CA SER A 55 16.50 -1.68 5.53
C SER A 55 16.62 -1.93 4.03
N ILE A 56 16.60 -0.87 3.21
CA ILE A 56 16.65 -0.93 1.74
C ILE A 56 17.86 -0.22 1.13
N LYS A 57 18.81 0.26 1.95
CA LYS A 57 19.96 1.07 1.54
C LYS A 57 20.83 0.44 0.44
N ASP A 58 20.89 -0.90 0.40
CA ASP A 58 21.74 -1.66 -0.53
C ASP A 58 20.95 -2.25 -1.71
N ALA A 59 19.73 -1.78 -1.98
CA ALA A 59 18.89 -2.30 -3.06
C ALA A 59 19.21 -1.54 -4.37
N PRO A 60 19.76 -2.21 -5.41
CA PRO A 60 20.26 -1.54 -6.62
C PRO A 60 19.15 -0.98 -7.52
N ASP A 61 17.96 -1.59 -7.51
CA ASP A 61 16.85 -1.23 -8.39
C ASP A 61 15.81 -0.33 -7.70
N LEU A 62 16.15 0.21 -6.51
CA LEU A 62 15.29 1.13 -5.78
C LEU A 62 15.88 2.54 -5.80
N ASP A 63 15.07 3.49 -6.23
CA ASP A 63 15.26 4.90 -5.92
C ASP A 63 14.32 5.26 -4.75
N ALA A 64 14.73 6.19 -3.90
CA ALA A 64 13.90 6.64 -2.78
C ALA A 64 13.88 8.16 -2.69
N ILE A 65 12.74 8.70 -2.27
CA ILE A 65 12.57 10.12 -1.93
C ILE A 65 11.94 10.21 -0.53
N GLU A 66 12.54 11.03 0.33
CA GLU A 66 11.93 11.38 1.62
C GLU A 66 10.99 12.57 1.44
N VAL A 67 9.77 12.42 1.94
CA VAL A 67 8.70 13.41 1.85
C VAL A 67 8.36 13.92 3.25
N LYS A 68 8.29 15.23 3.42
CA LYS A 68 7.98 15.90 4.69
C LYS A 68 6.66 16.69 4.64
N GLU A 69 6.21 17.03 3.45
CA GLU A 69 5.01 17.82 3.23
C GLU A 69 4.06 17.16 2.23
N ALA A 70 2.76 17.35 2.44
CA ALA A 70 1.74 16.79 1.56
C ALA A 70 1.82 17.31 0.12
N SER A 71 2.30 18.54 -0.09
CA SER A 71 2.50 19.14 -1.40
C SER A 71 3.48 18.37 -2.27
N GLU A 72 4.53 17.78 -1.66
CA GLU A 72 5.54 16.98 -2.37
C GLU A 72 4.92 15.67 -2.91
N ILE A 73 3.94 15.09 -2.20
CA ILE A 73 3.23 13.88 -2.65
C ILE A 73 2.41 14.19 -3.90
N GLU A 74 1.74 15.33 -3.95
CA GLU A 74 0.98 15.78 -5.10
C GLU A 74 1.89 16.08 -6.32
N GLU A 75 3.08 16.63 -6.08
CA GLU A 75 4.08 16.86 -7.10
C GLU A 75 4.62 15.53 -7.68
N ILE A 76 4.99 14.58 -6.82
CA ILE A 76 5.43 13.25 -7.25
C ILE A 76 4.36 12.55 -8.10
N ALA A 77 3.09 12.60 -7.66
CA ALA A 77 1.99 12.06 -8.43
C ALA A 77 1.90 12.69 -9.83
N SER A 78 2.06 14.03 -9.93
CA SER A 78 2.06 14.74 -11.21
C SER A 78 3.21 14.33 -12.12
N LEU A 79 4.40 14.15 -11.57
CA LEU A 79 5.59 13.73 -12.33
C LEU A 79 5.45 12.29 -12.85
N LEU A 80 4.81 11.39 -12.09
CA LEU A 80 4.51 10.03 -12.51
C LEU A 80 3.41 10.00 -13.60
N GLU A 81 2.32 10.76 -13.41
CA GLU A 81 1.23 10.87 -14.39
C GLU A 81 1.70 11.37 -15.75
N ASN A 82 2.58 12.39 -15.74
CA ASN A 82 3.14 13.00 -16.94
C ASN A 82 4.32 12.20 -17.52
N LYS A 83 4.65 11.05 -16.95
CA LYS A 83 5.80 10.21 -17.35
C LYS A 83 7.16 10.95 -17.34
N THR A 84 7.29 12.02 -16.54
CA THR A 84 8.58 12.70 -16.29
C THR A 84 9.48 11.80 -15.44
N LEU A 85 8.88 11.05 -14.51
CA LEU A 85 9.52 9.95 -13.79
C LEU A 85 9.07 8.63 -14.40
N ASN A 86 10.02 7.76 -14.70
CA ASN A 86 9.78 6.48 -15.35
C ASN A 86 10.14 5.34 -14.38
N TYR A 87 9.12 4.77 -13.74
CA TYR A 87 9.21 3.64 -12.84
C TYR A 87 8.15 2.59 -13.20
N GLU A 88 8.44 1.33 -12.94
CA GLU A 88 7.51 0.23 -13.12
C GLU A 88 6.64 0.03 -11.86
N THR A 89 7.21 0.37 -10.71
CA THR A 89 6.53 0.28 -9.41
C THR A 89 6.74 1.54 -8.59
N VAL A 90 5.71 1.99 -7.87
CA VAL A 90 5.83 2.99 -6.81
C VAL A 90 5.34 2.41 -5.48
N CYS A 91 6.13 2.59 -4.42
CA CYS A 91 5.79 2.22 -3.05
C CYS A 91 5.58 3.50 -2.22
N LEU A 92 4.46 3.61 -1.52
CA LEU A 92 4.16 4.70 -0.58
C LEU A 92 4.35 4.18 0.85
N ASP A 93 5.43 4.56 1.50
CA ASP A 93 5.83 4.05 2.84
C ASP A 93 5.95 5.18 3.87
N SER A 94 4.92 5.44 4.66
CA SER A 94 3.64 4.74 4.74
C SER A 94 2.47 5.70 4.54
N VAL A 95 1.36 5.17 4.05
CA VAL A 95 0.12 5.96 3.93
C VAL A 95 -0.48 6.33 5.30
N THR A 96 -0.11 5.60 6.35
CA THR A 96 -0.45 5.98 7.73
C THR A 96 0.22 7.30 8.09
N GLU A 97 1.53 7.41 7.84
CA GLU A 97 2.30 8.63 8.14
C GLU A 97 1.84 9.80 7.26
N MET A 98 1.52 9.53 5.99
CA MET A 98 0.91 10.53 5.11
C MET A 98 -0.34 11.15 5.73
N ALA A 99 -1.22 10.33 6.29
CA ALA A 99 -2.44 10.79 6.95
C ALA A 99 -2.14 11.59 8.22
N GLU A 100 -1.10 11.24 8.97
CA GLU A 100 -0.66 11.94 10.19
C GLU A 100 -0.04 13.30 9.86
N ILE A 101 0.79 13.39 8.82
CA ILE A 101 1.35 14.66 8.30
C ILE A 101 0.22 15.60 7.89
N LEU A 102 -0.73 15.12 7.08
CA LEU A 102 -1.90 15.89 6.66
C LEU A 102 -2.72 16.37 7.85
N LEU A 103 -2.97 15.49 8.84
CA LEU A 103 -3.74 15.87 10.03
C LEU A 103 -3.03 16.95 10.85
N SER A 104 -1.72 16.87 10.98
CA SER A 104 -0.93 17.89 11.67
C SER A 104 -1.04 19.24 10.97
N GLN A 105 -0.92 19.26 9.63
CA GLN A 105 -1.05 20.47 8.83
C GLN A 105 -2.46 21.09 8.91
N GLU A 106 -3.52 20.26 8.82
CA GLU A 106 -4.90 20.75 8.90
C GLU A 106 -5.28 21.25 10.31
N LYS A 107 -4.78 20.61 11.36
CA LYS A 107 -4.95 21.12 12.74
C LYS A 107 -4.27 22.46 12.96
N ALA A 108 -3.15 22.73 12.31
CA ALA A 108 -2.50 24.04 12.37
C ALA A 108 -3.32 25.15 11.70
N LYS A 109 -4.13 24.82 10.69
CA LYS A 109 -4.98 25.76 9.94
C LYS A 109 -6.35 26.02 10.61
N SER A 110 -6.86 25.10 11.40
CA SER A 110 -8.22 25.17 11.98
C SER A 110 -8.23 24.88 13.47
N LYS A 111 -8.99 25.68 14.21
CA LYS A 111 -9.27 25.44 15.64
C LYS A 111 -10.35 24.37 15.87
N ASP A 112 -11.08 23.97 14.83
CA ASP A 112 -12.09 22.92 14.90
C ASP A 112 -11.47 21.55 14.49
N PRO A 113 -11.26 20.62 15.45
CA PRO A 113 -10.71 19.31 15.16
C PRO A 113 -11.56 18.50 14.17
N ARG A 114 -12.91 18.63 14.22
CA ARG A 114 -13.80 17.86 13.34
C ARG A 114 -13.61 18.25 11.89
N ARG A 115 -13.42 19.53 11.62
CA ARG A 115 -13.13 20.04 10.29
C ARG A 115 -11.80 19.51 9.78
N ALA A 116 -10.74 19.55 10.61
CA ALA A 116 -9.43 19.02 10.24
C ALA A 116 -9.48 17.54 9.83
N TYR A 117 -10.20 16.69 10.59
CA TYR A 117 -10.39 15.27 10.22
C TYR A 117 -11.18 15.12 8.91
N GLY A 118 -12.20 15.93 8.67
CA GLY A 118 -12.99 15.92 7.43
C GLY A 118 -12.11 16.20 6.20
N GLU A 119 -11.33 17.28 6.24
CA GLU A 119 -10.42 17.68 5.17
C GLU A 119 -9.36 16.58 4.90
N VAL A 120 -8.76 16.01 5.96
CA VAL A 120 -7.78 14.92 5.81
C VAL A 120 -8.38 13.71 5.09
N ILE A 121 -9.61 13.31 5.45
CA ILE A 121 -10.29 12.18 4.81
C ILE A 121 -10.45 12.45 3.31
N GLU A 122 -10.88 13.65 2.93
CA GLU A 122 -11.10 14.01 1.53
C GLU A 122 -9.78 14.03 0.74
N VAL A 123 -8.75 14.68 1.28
CA VAL A 123 -7.43 14.73 0.66
C VAL A 123 -6.84 13.32 0.51
N MET A 124 -6.86 12.51 1.56
CA MET A 124 -6.37 11.13 1.51
C MET A 124 -7.07 10.30 0.43
N ILE A 125 -8.40 10.34 0.36
CA ILE A 125 -9.17 9.61 -0.65
C ILE A 125 -8.77 10.08 -2.07
N LYS A 126 -8.64 11.39 -2.28
CA LYS A 126 -8.24 11.96 -3.56
C LYS A 126 -6.84 11.50 -3.96
N THR A 127 -5.87 11.65 -3.07
CA THR A 127 -4.46 11.27 -3.31
C THR A 127 -4.32 9.76 -3.56
N MET A 128 -4.97 8.93 -2.74
CA MET A 128 -4.93 7.48 -2.93
C MET A 128 -5.54 7.04 -4.27
N ARG A 129 -6.64 7.64 -4.69
CA ARG A 129 -7.23 7.38 -6.02
C ARG A 129 -6.28 7.80 -7.14
N ARG A 130 -5.64 8.94 -7.01
CA ARG A 130 -4.69 9.44 -7.99
C ARG A 130 -3.53 8.46 -8.21
N PHE A 131 -2.89 7.98 -7.13
CA PHE A 131 -1.86 6.95 -7.22
C PHE A 131 -2.40 5.62 -7.74
N ARG A 132 -3.58 5.18 -7.28
CA ARG A 132 -4.23 3.96 -7.78
C ARG A 132 -4.43 3.99 -9.29
N ASP A 133 -4.77 5.13 -9.85
CA ASP A 133 -5.11 5.26 -11.26
C ASP A 133 -3.86 5.43 -12.17
N LEU A 134 -2.63 5.43 -11.60
CA LEU A 134 -1.38 5.40 -12.37
C LEU A 134 -1.26 4.08 -13.18
N PRO A 135 -0.74 4.13 -14.42
CA PRO A 135 -0.55 2.94 -15.27
C PRO A 135 0.72 2.18 -14.91
N MET A 136 0.90 1.81 -13.64
CA MET A 136 2.05 1.08 -13.10
C MET A 136 1.64 0.28 -11.87
N HIS A 137 2.53 -0.55 -11.33
CA HIS A 137 2.29 -1.21 -10.05
C HIS A 137 2.36 -0.18 -8.92
N VAL A 138 1.39 -0.22 -8.00
CA VAL A 138 1.36 0.68 -6.84
C VAL A 138 1.21 -0.15 -5.57
N VAL A 139 2.14 0.03 -4.65
CA VAL A 139 2.17 -0.63 -3.36
C VAL A 139 2.00 0.42 -2.27
N PHE A 140 0.90 0.34 -1.54
CA PHE A 140 0.67 1.17 -0.37
C PHE A 140 1.05 0.39 0.88
N ILE A 141 1.89 0.98 1.71
CA ILE A 141 2.29 0.40 2.99
C ILE A 141 1.58 1.13 4.12
N ALA A 142 1.02 0.38 5.07
CA ALA A 142 0.37 0.93 6.25
C ALA A 142 0.87 0.29 7.54
N LYS A 143 0.83 1.04 8.64
CA LYS A 143 0.96 0.51 9.99
C LYS A 143 -0.27 -0.35 10.29
N GLN A 144 -0.18 -1.24 11.28
CA GLN A 144 -1.29 -2.05 11.76
C GLN A 144 -1.94 -1.39 12.97
N SER A 145 -3.27 -1.34 12.99
CA SER A 145 -4.04 -1.08 14.20
C SER A 145 -4.69 -2.35 14.73
N ARG A 146 -4.96 -2.34 16.03
CA ARG A 146 -5.69 -3.38 16.75
C ARG A 146 -6.89 -2.75 17.43
N GLU A 147 -8.07 -3.17 17.06
CA GLU A 147 -9.32 -2.70 17.64
C GLU A 147 -10.05 -3.84 18.33
N ARG A 148 -10.70 -3.54 19.45
CA ARG A 148 -11.52 -4.53 20.17
C ARG A 148 -12.97 -4.33 19.77
N ASP A 149 -13.60 -5.40 19.31
CA ASP A 149 -15.05 -5.44 19.14
C ASP A 149 -15.72 -5.55 20.53
N GLU A 150 -16.49 -4.54 20.89
CA GLU A 150 -17.15 -4.46 22.20
C GLU A 150 -18.21 -5.56 22.39
N SER A 151 -18.81 -6.04 21.32
CA SER A 151 -19.87 -7.05 21.35
C SER A 151 -19.34 -8.47 21.54
N SER A 152 -18.27 -8.83 20.84
CA SER A 152 -17.64 -10.16 20.88
C SER A 152 -16.44 -10.24 21.80
N GLY A 153 -15.86 -9.09 22.19
CA GLY A 153 -14.61 -9.01 22.92
C GLY A 153 -13.37 -9.39 22.11
N MET A 154 -13.55 -9.76 20.84
CA MET A 154 -12.44 -10.14 19.95
C MET A 154 -11.68 -8.93 19.43
N PHE A 155 -10.41 -9.14 19.10
CA PHE A 155 -9.59 -8.11 18.48
C PHE A 155 -9.62 -8.26 16.97
N HIS A 156 -9.75 -7.12 16.27
CA HIS A 156 -9.61 -7.03 14.82
C HIS A 156 -8.35 -6.24 14.47
N TYR A 157 -7.64 -6.72 13.44
CA TYR A 157 -6.43 -6.11 12.93
C TYR A 157 -6.69 -5.55 11.54
N GLN A 158 -6.34 -4.28 11.35
CA GLN A 158 -6.62 -3.55 10.12
C GLN A 158 -5.52 -2.52 9.80
N PRO A 159 -5.47 -1.96 8.58
CA PRO A 159 -4.59 -0.85 8.27
C PRO A 159 -4.87 0.34 9.19
N MET A 160 -3.82 0.88 9.84
CA MET A 160 -3.92 2.04 10.72
C MET A 160 -4.08 3.31 9.89
N MET A 161 -5.14 4.06 10.17
CA MET A 161 -5.43 5.34 9.54
C MET A 161 -6.03 6.32 10.52
N VAL A 162 -5.97 7.61 10.19
CA VAL A 162 -6.60 8.65 10.99
C VAL A 162 -8.12 8.63 10.87
N GLY A 163 -8.81 8.80 12.00
CA GLY A 163 -10.28 8.77 12.08
C GLY A 163 -10.89 7.39 11.88
N ALA A 164 -12.18 7.25 12.13
CA ALA A 164 -12.89 5.96 12.07
C ALA A 164 -13.31 5.56 10.64
N LYS A 165 -13.41 6.50 9.71
CA LYS A 165 -13.96 6.26 8.37
C LYS A 165 -12.93 5.69 7.39
N LEU A 166 -11.69 6.18 7.42
CA LEU A 166 -10.65 5.76 6.48
C LEU A 166 -10.29 4.27 6.61
N PRO A 167 -10.09 3.67 7.80
CA PRO A 167 -9.73 2.26 7.92
C PRO A 167 -10.73 1.33 7.25
N THR A 168 -12.02 1.66 7.30
CA THR A 168 -13.10 0.85 6.71
C THR A 168 -13.22 1.03 5.18
N GLN A 169 -12.82 2.19 4.64
CA GLN A 169 -12.94 2.50 3.21
C GLN A 169 -11.72 2.10 2.39
N ILE A 170 -10.53 2.21 2.98
CA ILE A 170 -9.26 1.97 2.29
C ILE A 170 -9.18 0.62 1.59
N PRO A 171 -9.58 -0.51 2.18
CA PRO A 171 -9.50 -1.81 1.53
C PRO A 171 -10.25 -1.90 0.19
N TYR A 172 -11.25 -1.04 -0.03
CA TYR A 172 -12.01 -1.04 -1.29
C TYR A 172 -11.26 -0.42 -2.48
N PHE A 173 -10.20 0.35 -2.23
CA PHE A 173 -9.40 0.98 -3.31
C PHE A 173 -8.42 0.01 -3.97
N PHE A 174 -8.12 -1.12 -3.36
CA PHE A 174 -7.06 -2.04 -3.79
C PHE A 174 -7.63 -3.32 -4.39
N ASP A 175 -6.83 -3.96 -5.21
CA ASP A 175 -7.12 -5.31 -5.70
C ASP A 175 -6.80 -6.32 -4.62
N GLU A 176 -5.64 -6.17 -4.00
CA GLU A 176 -5.15 -7.03 -2.94
C GLU A 176 -4.91 -6.25 -1.64
N VAL A 177 -5.34 -6.80 -0.53
CA VAL A 177 -5.01 -6.33 0.82
C VAL A 177 -4.30 -7.45 1.55
N LEU A 178 -3.02 -7.24 1.80
CA LEU A 178 -2.10 -8.24 2.32
C LEU A 178 -1.63 -7.89 3.72
N VAL A 179 -1.56 -8.88 4.60
CA VAL A 179 -1.02 -8.70 5.94
C VAL A 179 0.35 -9.33 6.03
N LEU A 180 1.38 -8.54 6.27
CA LEU A 180 2.71 -9.07 6.54
C LEU A 180 2.79 -9.53 7.99
N ARG A 181 2.84 -10.83 8.20
CA ARG A 181 2.88 -11.48 9.50
C ARG A 181 4.21 -12.13 9.77
N THR A 182 4.59 -12.16 11.04
CA THR A 182 5.75 -12.90 11.54
C THR A 182 5.28 -14.05 12.41
N PHE A 183 5.96 -15.20 12.29
CA PHE A 183 5.74 -16.38 13.10
C PHE A 183 7.09 -16.84 13.64
N ASP A 184 7.13 -17.13 14.91
CA ASP A 184 8.32 -17.65 15.58
C ASP A 184 8.10 -19.13 15.85
N ASP A 185 8.98 -19.96 15.27
CA ASP A 185 9.03 -21.40 15.47
C ASP A 185 10.37 -21.80 16.05
N GLU A 186 10.47 -22.93 16.72
CA GLU A 186 11.72 -23.52 17.14
C GLU A 186 12.21 -24.50 16.07
N ASN A 187 13.50 -24.37 15.67
CA ASN A 187 14.14 -25.34 14.79
C ASN A 187 14.58 -26.59 15.58
N GLU A 188 15.11 -27.61 14.90
CA GLU A 188 15.57 -28.88 15.48
C GLU A 188 16.67 -28.68 16.54
N GLU A 189 17.38 -27.55 16.55
CA GLU A 189 18.39 -27.19 17.51
C GLU A 189 17.84 -26.38 18.73
N GLY A 190 16.51 -26.19 18.81
CA GLY A 190 15.87 -25.39 19.86
C GLY A 190 16.10 -23.87 19.74
N LYS A 191 16.49 -23.40 18.56
CA LYS A 191 16.64 -21.96 18.29
C LYS A 191 15.37 -21.39 17.68
N THR A 192 14.95 -20.23 18.14
CA THR A 192 13.83 -19.49 17.55
C THR A 192 14.18 -19.05 16.12
N VAL A 193 13.35 -19.41 15.17
CA VAL A 193 13.43 -18.98 13.76
C VAL A 193 12.18 -18.20 13.42
N THR A 194 12.36 -16.94 13.04
CA THR A 194 11.25 -16.07 12.62
C THR A 194 11.00 -16.23 11.13
N SER A 195 9.84 -16.75 10.77
CA SER A 195 9.34 -16.79 9.39
C SER A 195 8.41 -15.61 9.12
N ARG A 196 8.29 -15.22 7.84
CA ARG A 196 7.42 -14.13 7.38
C ARG A 196 6.52 -14.61 6.27
N TRP A 197 5.26 -14.18 6.30
CA TRP A 197 4.25 -14.56 5.32
C TRP A 197 3.31 -13.40 5.03
N LEU A 198 2.81 -13.35 3.79
CA LEU A 198 1.73 -12.45 3.39
C LEU A 198 0.40 -13.21 3.50
N GLN A 199 -0.42 -12.89 4.49
CA GLN A 199 -1.78 -13.38 4.57
C GLN A 199 -2.64 -12.63 3.56
N THR A 200 -3.38 -13.36 2.73
CA THR A 200 -4.11 -12.84 1.56
C THR A 200 -5.62 -12.91 1.73
N LYS A 201 -6.11 -13.76 2.64
CA LYS A 201 -7.54 -13.99 2.88
C LYS A 201 -7.93 -13.60 4.30
N ILE A 202 -9.17 -13.15 4.44
CA ILE A 202 -9.76 -12.87 5.75
C ILE A 202 -9.62 -14.11 6.65
N GLY A 203 -9.10 -13.91 7.83
CA GLY A 203 -8.94 -14.97 8.81
C GLY A 203 -8.18 -14.49 10.05
N GLN A 204 -8.36 -15.20 11.17
CA GLN A 204 -7.71 -14.86 12.44
C GLN A 204 -7.87 -13.38 12.83
N ASN A 205 -9.03 -12.79 12.54
CA ASN A 205 -9.38 -11.39 12.82
C ASN A 205 -8.57 -10.32 12.03
N TYR A 206 -7.87 -10.71 10.96
CA TYR A 206 -7.18 -9.80 10.07
C TYR A 206 -8.02 -9.45 8.84
N ILE A 207 -8.06 -8.18 8.47
CA ILE A 207 -8.65 -7.72 7.21
C ILE A 207 -7.66 -8.00 6.09
N ALA A 208 -7.97 -8.96 5.24
CA ALA A 208 -7.22 -9.29 4.05
C ALA A 208 -8.18 -9.48 2.87
N LYS A 209 -7.68 -9.36 1.65
CA LYS A 209 -8.49 -9.46 0.44
C LYS A 209 -7.65 -9.93 -0.73
N ASP A 210 -8.15 -10.91 -1.45
CA ASP A 210 -7.67 -11.35 -2.76
C ASP A 210 -8.84 -11.21 -3.75
N ARG A 211 -8.82 -10.16 -4.60
CA ARG A 211 -9.82 -9.95 -5.63
C ARG A 211 -9.61 -10.88 -6.82
N SER A 212 -8.38 -11.31 -7.05
CA SER A 212 -8.03 -12.17 -8.18
C SER A 212 -8.50 -13.61 -8.00
N GLY A 213 -8.62 -14.08 -6.76
CA GLY A 213 -8.87 -15.47 -6.41
C GLY A 213 -7.73 -16.43 -6.74
N LYS A 214 -6.54 -15.90 -7.10
CA LYS A 214 -5.37 -16.67 -7.54
C LYS A 214 -4.33 -16.91 -6.43
N LEU A 215 -4.46 -16.23 -5.31
CA LEU A 215 -3.51 -16.33 -4.22
C LEU A 215 -3.90 -17.44 -3.24
N GLU A 216 -2.88 -18.11 -2.68
CA GLU A 216 -3.06 -19.00 -1.54
C GLU A 216 -3.41 -18.20 -0.28
N GLY A 217 -3.83 -18.86 0.80
CA GLY A 217 -4.15 -18.17 2.07
C GLY A 217 -2.96 -17.43 2.68
N PHE A 218 -1.76 -17.95 2.43
CA PHE A 218 -0.48 -17.33 2.77
C PHE A 218 0.46 -17.43 1.58
N GLU A 219 1.12 -16.34 1.27
CA GLU A 219 2.14 -16.22 0.22
C GLU A 219 3.51 -15.91 0.81
N SER A 220 4.57 -16.30 0.13
CA SER A 220 5.91 -15.85 0.49
C SER A 220 5.99 -14.32 0.43
N PRO A 221 6.81 -13.66 1.26
CA PRO A 221 6.93 -12.20 1.29
C PRO A 221 7.75 -11.68 0.09
N ASN A 222 7.19 -11.85 -1.11
CA ASN A 222 7.77 -11.45 -2.38
C ASN A 222 6.69 -10.84 -3.28
N LEU A 223 6.74 -9.52 -3.47
CA LEU A 223 5.72 -8.79 -4.24
C LEU A 223 5.76 -9.11 -5.73
N ALA A 224 6.94 -9.34 -6.32
CA ALA A 224 7.02 -9.75 -7.72
C ALA A 224 6.32 -11.10 -7.94
N SER A 225 6.50 -12.06 -7.03
CA SER A 225 5.81 -13.34 -7.08
C SER A 225 4.29 -13.18 -6.97
N VAL A 226 3.82 -12.34 -6.06
CA VAL A 226 2.39 -12.02 -5.92
C VAL A 226 1.86 -11.40 -7.21
N ILE A 227 2.50 -10.33 -7.71
CA ILE A 227 2.09 -9.60 -8.91
C ILE A 227 2.06 -10.52 -10.13
N ASN A 228 3.03 -11.43 -10.28
CA ASN A 228 3.03 -12.42 -11.36
C ASN A 228 1.85 -13.39 -11.26
N LYS A 229 1.49 -13.86 -10.07
CA LYS A 229 0.30 -14.71 -9.86
C LYS A 229 -1.01 -14.00 -10.23
N LEU A 230 -1.08 -12.69 -10.04
CA LEU A 230 -2.24 -11.87 -10.46
C LEU A 230 -2.38 -11.82 -11.99
N GLY A 231 -1.33 -12.14 -12.73
CA GLY A 231 -1.32 -12.15 -14.20
C GLY A 231 -0.68 -10.93 -14.83
N PHE A 232 -0.02 -10.09 -14.02
CA PHE A 232 0.83 -9.02 -14.53
C PHE A 232 2.22 -9.60 -14.77
N ALA A 233 2.57 -9.90 -16.04
CA ALA A 233 3.93 -10.26 -16.41
C ALA A 233 4.86 -9.08 -16.11
N GLY A 234 6.02 -9.35 -15.52
CA GLY A 234 6.96 -8.31 -15.11
C GLY A 234 7.27 -7.31 -16.22
N GLY A 235 7.15 -6.02 -15.89
CA GLY A 235 7.42 -4.90 -16.76
C GLY A 235 6.22 -4.50 -17.61
N ALA A 236 5.47 -3.49 -17.14
CA ALA A 236 4.65 -2.71 -18.05
C ALA A 236 5.58 -1.95 -19.01
N VAL A 237 5.32 -2.05 -20.29
CA VAL A 237 6.03 -1.43 -21.42
C VAL A 237 5.96 0.10 -21.34
#